data_567c9dcf1bf1a90b665e5c445dca6480
#
_entry.id   567c9dcf1bf1a90b665e5c445dca6480
#
_cell.length_a   1.000
_cell.length_b   1.000
_cell.length_c   1.000
_cell.angle_alpha   90.00
_cell.angle_beta   90.00
_cell.angle_gamma   90.00
#
_symmetry.space_group_name_H-M   'P 1'
#
loop_
_entity.id
_entity.type
_entity.pdbx_description
1 polymer ?
#
loop_
_entity_poly.entity_id
_entity_poly.type
_entity_poly.pdbx_seq_one_letter_code
_entity_poly.pdbx_strand_id
1 'polypeptide(L)'
;MTNLSKSKYTTYWQCPKMLWLDVYKRGEKAEPDMSTKMRLEAGTKVGKLAHQLFPNVVDATVTDANGNPDTSAMIARTQQMMANSSNSPKINPRSNSFNSPNSPLVIAEAAFSYNGCYCAVDLLVQTPDGWDIHEVKSSSFPEQDGSPSELKKYAPDIAFQKWVLTQCGVNVTGTHLVCLSAEYVRHGDLDIQQLFVIIDMQNVGVKKPMDLIADEYLKVPINVAKAQKMLTDSQTEPTEDLDRHCEKPYPCLFWDYCSRHLPSPSVFDVYGGSFTSKGDDRFYLDKKLEHYRAGRVSYDDLVDQPLGIIQRMQVERQTHIDAGAIRSFLNTLRYPLYFLDFETMQFAVPEYDDSKPYQQIAFQYSLHVVEAPNTICDKKGHGYLAPSDGSDPRRKLAEDLCAYIPMGACTVVYNDTFEKSRLKEMAEIYPDLHDHLLSIRDGICDLLVPFREGHYYLPAMGGSFSIKSVLPALFPSDPDLDYHNLPGTVHNGGEAMTIFPLIQSMPPAEADAARQSLLEYCNLDTWAMVKVWDKLMHV
;
A
#
# COMPACT_ATOMS: atom_id res chain seq x y z
N MET A 1 -10.81 24.40 23.96
CA MET A 1 -10.78 22.92 24.04
C MET A 1 -10.25 22.41 22.72
N THR A 2 -9.28 21.51 22.75
CA THR A 2 -8.73 20.90 21.52
C THR A 2 -9.80 20.02 20.90
N ASN A 3 -10.27 20.36 19.69
CA ASN A 3 -11.28 19.58 18.98
C ASN A 3 -10.72 18.18 18.66
N LEU A 4 -11.36 17.12 19.14
CA LEU A 4 -11.07 15.73 18.83
C LEU A 4 -11.83 15.32 17.57
N SER A 5 -11.17 15.44 16.41
CA SER A 5 -11.75 15.00 15.14
C SER A 5 -11.74 13.47 15.00
N LYS A 6 -12.50 12.94 14.05
CA LYS A 6 -12.50 11.53 13.62
C LYS A 6 -11.06 10.98 13.45
N SER A 7 -10.23 11.69 12.70
CA SER A 7 -8.83 11.29 12.47
C SER A 7 -7.97 11.34 13.74
N LYS A 8 -8.14 12.34 14.61
CA LYS A 8 -7.45 12.37 15.91
C LYS A 8 -7.88 11.23 16.82
N TYR A 9 -9.17 10.88 16.80
CA TYR A 9 -9.67 9.74 17.58
C TYR A 9 -9.06 8.42 17.10
N THR A 10 -8.99 8.17 15.80
CA THR A 10 -8.35 6.96 15.25
C THR A 10 -6.85 6.92 15.51
N THR A 11 -6.17 8.07 15.48
CA THR A 11 -4.76 8.18 15.90
C THR A 11 -4.60 7.82 17.39
N TYR A 12 -5.46 8.36 18.27
CA TYR A 12 -5.48 8.00 19.69
C TYR A 12 -5.75 6.50 19.90
N TRP A 13 -6.72 5.95 19.17
CA TRP A 13 -7.08 4.54 19.26
C TRP A 13 -5.90 3.62 18.88
N GLN A 14 -5.13 3.98 17.86
CA GLN A 14 -3.93 3.24 17.50
C GLN A 14 -2.86 3.39 18.59
N CYS A 15 -2.55 4.62 19.02
CA CYS A 15 -1.57 4.89 20.07
C CYS A 15 -1.82 6.27 20.69
N PRO A 16 -2.11 6.37 22.01
CA PRO A 16 -2.26 7.65 22.71
C PRO A 16 -1.04 8.57 22.53
N LYS A 17 0.18 8.02 22.65
CA LYS A 17 1.43 8.76 22.46
C LYS A 17 1.55 9.33 21.06
N MET A 18 1.12 8.59 20.02
CA MET A 18 1.14 9.06 18.63
C MET A 18 0.28 10.33 18.46
N LEU A 19 -0.93 10.37 19.05
CA LEU A 19 -1.77 11.57 19.03
C LEU A 19 -1.12 12.74 19.76
N TRP A 20 -0.54 12.49 20.93
CA TRP A 20 0.14 13.53 21.69
C TRP A 20 1.32 14.12 20.92
N LEU A 21 2.14 13.27 20.30
CA LEU A 21 3.27 13.67 19.46
C LEU A 21 2.81 14.47 18.23
N ASP A 22 1.72 14.05 17.58
CA ASP A 22 1.17 14.76 16.39
C ASP A 22 0.66 16.18 16.75
N VAL A 23 0.27 16.41 18.00
CA VAL A 23 -0.19 17.72 18.47
C VAL A 23 0.97 18.58 18.99
N TYR A 24 1.89 18.01 19.77
CA TYR A 24 2.88 18.78 20.53
C TYR A 24 4.32 18.66 20.03
N LYS A 25 4.63 17.61 19.23
CA LYS A 25 5.97 17.38 18.67
C LYS A 25 5.91 17.00 17.19
N ARG A 26 5.09 17.71 16.44
CA ARG A 26 4.86 17.42 15.02
C ARG A 26 6.13 17.43 14.17
N GLY A 27 7.16 18.20 14.57
CA GLY A 27 8.45 18.22 13.89
C GLY A 27 9.25 16.90 13.97
N GLU A 28 8.87 15.99 14.88
CA GLU A 28 9.48 14.66 15.01
C GLU A 28 8.80 13.61 14.13
N LYS A 29 7.76 14.00 13.37
CA LYS A 29 7.03 13.12 12.47
C LYS A 29 7.81 12.92 11.17
N ALA A 30 8.07 11.67 10.82
CA ALA A 30 8.65 11.35 9.52
C ALA A 30 7.73 11.78 8.38
N GLU A 31 8.32 12.22 7.26
CA GLU A 31 7.55 12.49 6.06
C GLU A 31 6.94 11.19 5.52
N PRO A 32 5.66 11.23 5.11
CA PRO A 32 5.05 10.07 4.47
C PRO A 32 5.76 9.77 3.15
N ASP A 33 6.00 8.50 2.89
CA ASP A 33 6.55 8.05 1.62
C ASP A 33 5.60 8.34 0.43
N MET A 34 6.12 8.22 -0.78
CA MET A 34 5.36 8.51 -2.00
C MET A 34 4.12 7.61 -2.11
N SER A 35 4.23 6.33 -1.75
CA SER A 35 3.11 5.38 -1.75
C SER A 35 1.97 5.83 -0.80
N THR A 36 2.32 6.37 0.35
CA THR A 36 1.34 6.92 1.31
C THR A 36 0.66 8.18 0.76
N LYS A 37 1.42 9.09 0.10
CA LYS A 37 0.87 10.28 -0.56
C LYS A 37 -0.12 9.90 -1.66
N MET A 38 0.23 8.95 -2.53
CA MET A 38 -0.66 8.44 -3.57
C MET A 38 -1.96 7.84 -3.01
N ARG A 39 -1.88 7.09 -1.89
CA ARG A 39 -3.08 6.53 -1.24
C ARG A 39 -4.01 7.61 -0.70
N LEU A 40 -3.48 8.71 -0.20
CA LEU A 40 -4.28 9.85 0.25
C LEU A 40 -4.99 10.54 -0.92
N GLU A 41 -4.30 10.75 -2.04
CA GLU A 41 -4.89 11.31 -3.26
C GLU A 41 -5.96 10.38 -3.84
N ALA A 42 -5.67 9.07 -3.92
CA ALA A 42 -6.64 8.06 -4.33
C ALA A 42 -7.88 8.08 -3.43
N GLY A 43 -7.72 8.26 -2.12
CA GLY A 43 -8.82 8.39 -1.16
C GLY A 43 -9.77 9.53 -1.53
N THR A 44 -9.23 10.70 -1.88
CA THR A 44 -10.03 11.86 -2.31
C THR A 44 -10.81 11.58 -3.61
N LYS A 45 -10.16 10.97 -4.62
CA LYS A 45 -10.79 10.62 -5.91
C LYS A 45 -11.92 9.59 -5.70
N VAL A 46 -11.66 8.55 -4.94
CA VAL A 46 -12.62 7.47 -4.62
C VAL A 46 -13.79 8.00 -3.81
N GLY A 47 -13.54 8.86 -2.81
CA GLY A 47 -14.59 9.51 -2.02
C GLY A 47 -15.59 10.28 -2.88
N LYS A 48 -15.08 11.14 -3.78
CA LYS A 48 -15.94 11.89 -4.73
C LYS A 48 -16.70 10.97 -5.69
N LEU A 49 -16.08 9.88 -6.14
CA LEU A 49 -16.70 8.95 -7.06
C LEU A 49 -17.83 8.16 -6.38
N ALA A 50 -17.68 7.83 -5.10
CA ALA A 50 -18.69 7.14 -4.30
C ALA A 50 -20.01 7.94 -4.17
N HIS A 51 -19.99 9.27 -4.33
CA HIS A 51 -21.22 10.07 -4.38
C HIS A 51 -22.15 9.62 -5.52
N GLN A 52 -21.62 9.08 -6.60
CA GLN A 52 -22.42 8.62 -7.75
C GLN A 52 -23.12 7.27 -7.51
N LEU A 53 -22.88 6.60 -6.37
CA LEU A 53 -23.63 5.41 -5.98
C LEU A 53 -25.10 5.70 -5.73
N PHE A 54 -25.43 6.93 -5.39
CA PHE A 54 -26.78 7.35 -5.02
C PHE A 54 -27.24 8.52 -5.89
N PRO A 55 -28.51 8.52 -6.35
CA PRO A 55 -28.98 9.52 -7.31
C PRO A 55 -29.23 10.91 -6.71
N ASN A 56 -29.45 11.01 -5.39
CA ASN A 56 -29.87 12.24 -4.73
C ASN A 56 -28.88 12.68 -3.64
N VAL A 57 -27.58 12.69 -3.96
CA VAL A 57 -26.55 13.14 -3.02
C VAL A 57 -26.52 14.67 -2.97
N VAL A 58 -26.58 15.21 -1.77
CA VAL A 58 -26.39 16.64 -1.51
C VAL A 58 -25.16 16.82 -0.65
N ASP A 59 -24.17 17.54 -1.14
CA ASP A 59 -22.91 17.78 -0.45
C ASP A 59 -23.07 18.89 0.61
N ALA A 60 -22.74 18.57 1.86
CA ALA A 60 -22.76 19.51 2.98
C ALA A 60 -21.47 20.32 3.14
N THR A 61 -20.47 20.10 2.30
CA THR A 61 -19.19 20.83 2.37
C THR A 61 -19.41 22.33 2.23
N VAL A 62 -18.80 23.07 3.13
CA VAL A 62 -18.68 24.53 3.10
C VAL A 62 -17.24 24.88 3.38
N THR A 63 -16.65 25.76 2.59
CA THR A 63 -15.27 26.23 2.77
C THR A 63 -15.24 27.71 3.16
N ASP A 64 -14.24 28.08 3.96
CA ASP A 64 -13.95 29.48 4.27
C ASP A 64 -13.31 30.21 3.07
N ALA A 65 -12.98 31.49 3.23
CA ALA A 65 -12.37 32.30 2.19
C ALA A 65 -10.96 31.83 1.75
N ASN A 66 -10.32 30.95 2.55
CA ASN A 66 -9.01 30.36 2.27
C ASN A 66 -9.13 28.94 1.67
N GLY A 67 -10.35 28.44 1.45
CA GLY A 67 -10.60 27.11 0.92
C GLY A 67 -10.56 26.00 1.99
N ASN A 68 -10.44 26.31 3.28
CA ASN A 68 -10.48 25.32 4.35
C ASN A 68 -11.93 24.98 4.75
N PRO A 69 -12.23 23.75 5.21
CA PRO A 69 -13.56 23.39 5.68
C PRO A 69 -14.04 24.28 6.84
N ASP A 70 -15.18 24.96 6.65
CA ASP A 70 -15.89 25.67 7.72
C ASP A 70 -16.79 24.68 8.47
N THR A 71 -16.26 24.10 9.53
CA THR A 71 -16.94 23.06 10.31
C THR A 71 -18.27 23.55 10.91
N SER A 72 -18.37 24.81 11.30
CA SER A 72 -19.60 25.40 11.87
C SER A 72 -20.69 25.54 10.82
N ALA A 73 -20.32 26.03 9.65
CA ALA A 73 -21.26 26.16 8.52
C ALA A 73 -21.70 24.77 7.99
N MET A 74 -20.79 23.80 7.94
CA MET A 74 -21.11 22.41 7.56
C MET A 74 -22.13 21.78 8.52
N ILE A 75 -21.96 21.94 9.84
CA ILE A 75 -22.90 21.43 10.85
C ILE A 75 -24.28 22.07 10.66
N ALA A 76 -24.36 23.40 10.53
CA ALA A 76 -25.62 24.09 10.31
C ALA A 76 -26.32 23.64 9.03
N ARG A 77 -25.58 23.49 7.95
CA ARG A 77 -26.06 22.98 6.66
C ARG A 77 -26.61 21.57 6.76
N THR A 78 -25.87 20.66 7.44
CA THR A 78 -26.31 19.28 7.68
C THR A 78 -27.65 19.26 8.44
N GLN A 79 -27.76 20.02 9.52
CA GLN A 79 -29.01 20.12 10.30
C GLN A 79 -30.19 20.63 9.48
N GLN A 80 -29.98 21.64 8.63
CA GLN A 80 -31.00 22.15 7.73
C GLN A 80 -31.47 21.11 6.71
N MET A 81 -30.54 20.35 6.12
CA MET A 81 -30.85 19.28 5.17
C MET A 81 -31.69 18.18 5.83
N MET A 82 -31.28 17.72 7.02
CA MET A 82 -31.99 16.71 7.79
C MET A 82 -33.40 17.17 8.19
N ALA A 83 -33.57 18.42 8.63
CA ALA A 83 -34.86 18.97 8.98
C ALA A 83 -35.82 19.04 7.78
N ASN A 84 -35.32 19.41 6.61
CA ASN A 84 -36.12 19.46 5.38
C ASN A 84 -36.57 18.06 4.93
N SER A 85 -35.79 17.02 5.19
CA SER A 85 -36.11 15.63 4.82
C SER A 85 -37.25 15.04 5.67
N SER A 86 -37.43 15.51 6.89
CA SER A 86 -38.50 15.04 7.80
C SER A 86 -39.92 15.29 7.27
N ASN A 87 -40.06 16.16 6.28
CA ASN A 87 -41.32 16.49 5.62
C ASN A 87 -41.58 15.68 4.33
N SER A 88 -40.67 14.79 3.93
CA SER A 88 -40.81 13.96 2.72
C SER A 88 -41.55 12.64 3.02
N PRO A 89 -42.32 12.07 2.06
CA PRO A 89 -43.06 10.84 2.29
C PRO A 89 -42.12 9.67 2.62
N LYS A 90 -42.50 8.86 3.63
CA LYS A 90 -41.72 7.68 4.05
C LYS A 90 -41.60 6.69 2.91
N ILE A 91 -40.37 6.31 2.57
CA ILE A 91 -40.02 5.45 1.45
C ILE A 91 -40.07 3.99 1.87
N ASN A 92 -40.56 3.11 0.97
CA ASN A 92 -40.56 1.66 1.20
C ASN A 92 -39.20 1.08 0.81
N PRO A 93 -38.42 0.47 1.76
CA PRO A 93 -37.05 0.01 1.51
C PRO A 93 -36.93 -1.21 0.60
N ARG A 94 -38.03 -1.82 0.17
CA ARG A 94 -38.04 -3.05 -0.65
C ARG A 94 -38.04 -2.82 -2.17
N SER A 95 -38.00 -1.58 -2.66
CA SER A 95 -37.87 -1.32 -4.09
C SER A 95 -36.39 -1.14 -4.46
N ASN A 96 -35.81 -2.13 -5.10
CA ASN A 96 -34.44 -2.12 -5.65
C ASN A 96 -34.23 -1.14 -6.81
N SER A 97 -35.01 -0.07 -6.92
CA SER A 97 -34.90 0.92 -7.99
C SER A 97 -34.41 2.24 -7.37
N PHE A 98 -33.10 2.42 -7.36
CA PHE A 98 -32.43 3.65 -6.94
C PHE A 98 -32.77 4.89 -7.81
N ASN A 99 -33.44 4.73 -8.93
CA ASN A 99 -33.80 5.80 -9.89
C ASN A 99 -35.26 6.27 -9.78
N SER A 100 -35.90 6.14 -8.61
CA SER A 100 -37.24 6.61 -8.38
C SER A 100 -37.25 8.07 -7.87
N PRO A 101 -38.26 8.89 -8.18
CA PRO A 101 -38.49 10.22 -7.56
C PRO A 101 -38.57 10.18 -6.02
N ASN A 102 -38.73 8.99 -5.45
CA ASN A 102 -38.78 8.70 -4.01
C ASN A 102 -37.49 8.10 -3.47
N SER A 103 -36.35 8.33 -4.09
CA SER A 103 -35.06 7.85 -3.57
C SER A 103 -34.69 8.53 -2.25
N PRO A 104 -33.98 7.81 -1.32
CA PRO A 104 -33.60 8.38 -0.04
C PRO A 104 -32.71 9.61 -0.20
N LEU A 105 -32.84 10.58 0.71
CA LEU A 105 -31.87 11.67 0.80
C LEU A 105 -30.52 11.10 1.25
N VAL A 106 -29.46 11.49 0.56
CA VAL A 106 -28.07 11.18 0.95
C VAL A 106 -27.32 12.50 1.15
N ILE A 107 -26.73 12.68 2.32
CA ILE A 107 -25.94 13.86 2.64
C ILE A 107 -24.47 13.45 2.65
N ALA A 108 -23.70 13.95 1.68
CA ALA A 108 -22.26 13.79 1.67
C ALA A 108 -21.58 14.78 2.63
N GLU A 109 -20.50 14.38 3.27
CA GLU A 109 -19.74 15.17 4.24
C GLU A 109 -20.60 15.70 5.39
N ALA A 110 -21.59 14.89 5.84
CA ALA A 110 -22.54 15.28 6.88
C ALA A 110 -21.84 15.51 8.23
N ALA A 111 -21.77 16.75 8.67
CA ALA A 111 -20.95 17.18 9.79
C ALA A 111 -21.74 17.25 11.12
N PHE A 112 -21.13 16.71 12.18
CA PHE A 112 -21.68 16.68 13.54
C PHE A 112 -20.62 17.05 14.58
N SER A 113 -21.08 17.67 15.68
CA SER A 113 -20.21 17.95 16.80
C SER A 113 -20.93 17.73 18.14
N TYR A 114 -20.24 17.06 19.06
CA TYR A 114 -20.71 16.84 20.43
C TYR A 114 -19.54 16.88 21.40
N ASN A 115 -19.66 17.68 22.46
CA ASN A 115 -18.71 17.77 23.58
C ASN A 115 -17.22 17.82 23.13
N GLY A 116 -16.89 18.72 22.18
CA GLY A 116 -15.54 18.88 21.66
C GLY A 116 -15.08 17.77 20.71
N CYS A 117 -15.96 16.84 20.36
CA CYS A 117 -15.74 15.88 19.28
C CYS A 117 -16.34 16.40 17.97
N TYR A 118 -15.75 16.05 16.83
CA TYR A 118 -16.20 16.42 15.49
C TYR A 118 -16.02 15.25 14.51
N CYS A 119 -17.03 15.01 13.69
CA CYS A 119 -16.91 14.13 12.52
C CYS A 119 -17.69 14.72 11.33
N ALA A 120 -17.22 14.40 10.13
CA ALA A 120 -17.99 14.46 8.89
C ALA A 120 -18.14 13.02 8.41
N VAL A 121 -19.38 12.61 8.11
CA VAL A 121 -19.74 11.30 7.58
C VAL A 121 -19.64 11.38 6.08
N ASP A 122 -18.88 10.49 5.44
CA ASP A 122 -18.66 10.54 3.99
C ASP A 122 -19.98 10.50 3.24
N LEU A 123 -20.90 9.56 3.60
CA LEU A 123 -22.27 9.50 3.06
C LEU A 123 -23.23 9.12 4.19
N LEU A 124 -24.16 9.99 4.52
CA LEU A 124 -25.23 9.75 5.50
C LEU A 124 -26.53 9.50 4.73
N VAL A 125 -27.02 8.25 4.77
CA VAL A 125 -28.15 7.78 3.96
C VAL A 125 -29.42 7.72 4.81
N GLN A 126 -30.48 8.39 4.37
CA GLN A 126 -31.77 8.34 5.05
C GLN A 126 -32.43 6.97 4.90
N THR A 127 -32.94 6.42 6.02
CA THR A 127 -33.73 5.19 6.05
C THR A 127 -35.14 5.46 6.60
N PRO A 128 -36.09 4.54 6.50
CA PRO A 128 -37.42 4.72 7.08
C PRO A 128 -37.43 4.99 8.60
N ASP A 129 -36.44 4.42 9.30
CA ASP A 129 -36.36 4.43 10.75
C ASP A 129 -35.27 5.36 11.29
N GLY A 130 -34.42 5.93 10.42
CA GLY A 130 -33.33 6.81 10.83
C GLY A 130 -32.31 7.08 9.73
N TRP A 131 -31.04 6.84 10.02
CA TRP A 131 -29.94 7.15 9.13
C TRP A 131 -28.87 6.07 9.18
N ASP A 132 -28.30 5.72 8.04
CA ASP A 132 -27.18 4.82 7.92
C ASP A 132 -25.90 5.58 7.62
N ILE A 133 -24.83 5.21 8.31
CA ILE A 133 -23.47 5.70 8.06
C ILE A 133 -22.84 4.85 6.98
N HIS A 134 -22.34 5.48 5.92
CA HIS A 134 -21.53 4.84 4.89
C HIS A 134 -20.16 5.54 4.87
N GLU A 135 -19.15 4.86 5.42
CA GLU A 135 -17.76 5.30 5.42
C GLU A 135 -17.07 4.82 4.17
N VAL A 136 -16.45 5.73 3.41
CA VAL A 136 -15.80 5.41 2.14
C VAL A 136 -14.30 5.21 2.35
N LYS A 137 -13.76 4.13 1.81
CA LYS A 137 -12.32 3.85 1.81
C LYS A 137 -11.86 3.44 0.42
N SER A 138 -10.70 3.92 0.01
CA SER A 138 -10.10 3.56 -1.28
C SER A 138 -9.56 2.12 -1.35
N SER A 139 -9.54 1.38 -0.24
CA SER A 139 -9.13 -0.04 -0.25
C SER A 139 -10.08 -0.87 -1.11
N SER A 140 -9.57 -1.97 -1.70
CA SER A 140 -10.40 -2.92 -2.44
C SER A 140 -10.64 -4.19 -1.63
N PHE A 141 -11.86 -4.71 -1.70
CA PHE A 141 -12.28 -5.94 -1.04
C PHE A 141 -13.15 -6.80 -1.98
N PRO A 142 -13.13 -8.16 -1.84
CA PRO A 142 -14.07 -9.02 -2.53
C PRO A 142 -15.49 -8.81 -2.00
N GLU A 143 -16.49 -9.06 -2.83
CA GLU A 143 -17.91 -8.84 -2.48
C GLU A 143 -18.40 -9.73 -1.33
N GLN A 144 -17.88 -10.96 -1.21
CA GLN A 144 -18.44 -11.95 -0.30
C GLN A 144 -17.53 -12.35 0.88
N ASP A 145 -16.26 -12.01 0.88
CA ASP A 145 -15.28 -12.53 1.85
C ASP A 145 -14.42 -11.46 2.51
N GLY A 146 -14.98 -10.30 2.81
CA GLY A 146 -14.27 -9.35 3.68
C GLY A 146 -13.86 -10.07 4.95
N SER A 147 -12.56 -10.38 5.11
CA SER A 147 -12.05 -11.00 6.33
C SER A 147 -12.35 -10.08 7.51
N PRO A 148 -13.08 -10.52 8.55
CA PRO A 148 -13.36 -9.70 9.72
C PRO A 148 -12.08 -9.09 10.32
N SER A 149 -10.94 -9.79 10.23
CA SER A 149 -9.64 -9.30 10.71
C SER A 149 -9.12 -8.10 9.93
N GLU A 150 -9.35 -8.05 8.61
CA GLU A 150 -8.92 -6.94 7.75
C GLU A 150 -9.85 -5.72 7.86
N LEU A 151 -11.15 -5.96 8.05
CA LEU A 151 -12.16 -4.91 8.19
C LEU A 151 -12.15 -4.25 9.57
N LYS A 152 -11.71 -4.98 10.61
CA LYS A 152 -11.69 -4.51 12.00
C LYS A 152 -10.96 -3.17 12.20
N LYS A 153 -9.97 -2.86 11.37
CA LYS A 153 -9.21 -1.59 11.43
C LYS A 153 -10.07 -0.34 11.15
N TYR A 154 -11.23 -0.50 10.51
CA TYR A 154 -12.16 0.62 10.21
C TYR A 154 -13.24 0.79 11.27
N ALA A 155 -13.43 -0.21 12.12
CA ALA A 155 -14.47 -0.17 13.15
C ALA A 155 -14.36 1.01 14.13
N PRO A 156 -13.17 1.42 14.61
CA PRO A 156 -13.03 2.57 15.52
C PRO A 156 -13.50 3.89 14.90
N ASP A 157 -13.23 4.09 13.62
CA ASP A 157 -13.64 5.28 12.87
C ASP A 157 -15.19 5.37 12.80
N ILE A 158 -15.83 4.28 12.35
CA ILE A 158 -17.29 4.21 12.21
C ILE A 158 -17.97 4.26 13.60
N ALA A 159 -17.41 3.58 14.60
CA ALA A 159 -17.93 3.58 15.95
C ALA A 159 -17.91 4.99 16.58
N PHE A 160 -16.84 5.76 16.35
CA PHE A 160 -16.75 7.15 16.79
C PHE A 160 -17.83 8.02 16.15
N GLN A 161 -18.01 7.92 14.84
CA GLN A 161 -19.05 8.63 14.11
C GLN A 161 -20.43 8.26 14.65
N LYS A 162 -20.75 6.97 14.75
CA LYS A 162 -22.01 6.48 15.31
C LYS A 162 -22.27 7.06 16.70
N TRP A 163 -21.24 7.11 17.56
CA TRP A 163 -21.36 7.67 18.88
C TRP A 163 -21.65 9.17 18.84
N VAL A 164 -20.91 9.96 18.06
CA VAL A 164 -21.14 11.42 17.92
C VAL A 164 -22.55 11.70 17.42
N LEU A 165 -22.99 11.02 16.38
CA LEU A 165 -24.35 11.19 15.82
C LEU A 165 -25.44 10.86 16.85
N THR A 166 -25.29 9.72 17.57
CA THR A 166 -26.23 9.32 18.62
C THR A 166 -26.32 10.36 19.73
N GLN A 167 -25.19 10.95 20.15
CA GLN A 167 -25.19 12.04 21.13
C GLN A 167 -25.82 13.33 20.60
N CYS A 168 -25.84 13.54 19.30
CA CYS A 168 -26.57 14.64 18.65
C CYS A 168 -28.07 14.32 18.45
N GLY A 169 -28.57 13.18 18.92
CA GLY A 169 -29.98 12.79 18.80
C GLY A 169 -30.34 12.13 17.47
N VAL A 170 -29.37 11.75 16.66
CA VAL A 170 -29.59 11.05 15.39
C VAL A 170 -29.79 9.55 15.65
N ASN A 171 -30.88 8.97 15.15
CA ASN A 171 -31.11 7.53 15.19
C ASN A 171 -30.29 6.84 14.08
N VAL A 172 -29.14 6.25 14.42
CA VAL A 172 -28.29 5.51 13.48
C VAL A 172 -28.77 4.07 13.41
N THR A 173 -29.29 3.67 12.26
CA THR A 173 -29.90 2.37 12.00
C THR A 173 -28.92 1.35 11.41
N GLY A 174 -27.94 1.79 10.63
CA GLY A 174 -26.93 0.92 10.02
C GLY A 174 -25.55 1.59 9.94
N THR A 175 -24.53 0.76 9.80
CA THR A 175 -23.13 1.20 9.62
C THR A 175 -22.47 0.38 8.54
N HIS A 176 -22.04 1.04 7.49
CA HIS A 176 -21.52 0.42 6.28
C HIS A 176 -20.14 0.94 5.93
N LEU A 177 -19.33 0.08 5.33
CA LEU A 177 -18.06 0.43 4.71
C LEU A 177 -18.22 0.34 3.19
N VAL A 178 -17.92 1.42 2.49
CA VAL A 178 -17.93 1.48 1.03
C VAL A 178 -16.50 1.40 0.53
N CYS A 179 -16.18 0.35 -0.23
CA CYS A 179 -14.84 0.08 -0.75
C CYS A 179 -14.90 -0.23 -2.24
N LEU A 180 -13.75 -0.23 -2.89
CA LEU A 180 -13.65 -0.70 -4.28
C LEU A 180 -13.82 -2.23 -4.32
N SER A 181 -14.51 -2.74 -5.34
CA SER A 181 -14.63 -4.18 -5.58
C SER A 181 -13.32 -4.74 -6.15
N ALA A 182 -12.73 -5.72 -5.48
CA ALA A 182 -11.54 -6.42 -5.99
C ALA A 182 -11.87 -7.31 -7.22
N GLU A 183 -13.15 -7.56 -7.47
CA GLU A 183 -13.63 -8.40 -8.58
C GLU A 183 -14.00 -7.56 -9.81
N TYR A 184 -14.16 -6.24 -9.64
CA TYR A 184 -14.49 -5.34 -10.74
C TYR A 184 -13.42 -5.35 -11.83
N VAL A 185 -13.85 -5.53 -13.07
CA VAL A 185 -13.02 -5.36 -14.26
C VAL A 185 -13.65 -4.29 -15.13
N ARG A 186 -12.88 -3.29 -15.52
CA ARG A 186 -13.37 -2.22 -16.39
C ARG A 186 -13.54 -2.72 -17.83
N HIS A 187 -14.69 -2.42 -18.43
CA HIS A 187 -14.98 -2.61 -19.84
C HIS A 187 -15.70 -1.36 -20.37
N GLY A 188 -14.98 -0.50 -21.09
CA GLY A 188 -15.49 0.78 -21.57
C GLY A 188 -15.67 1.80 -20.44
N ASP A 189 -16.88 2.39 -20.32
CA ASP A 189 -17.17 3.37 -19.28
C ASP A 189 -17.19 2.74 -17.88
N LEU A 190 -16.86 3.54 -16.86
CA LEU A 190 -16.89 3.07 -15.47
C LEU A 190 -18.32 2.75 -15.03
N ASP A 191 -18.57 1.51 -14.63
CA ASP A 191 -19.79 1.13 -13.93
C ASP A 191 -19.61 1.34 -12.43
N ILE A 192 -20.15 2.45 -11.94
CA ILE A 192 -20.03 2.86 -10.53
C ILE A 192 -20.69 1.85 -9.58
N GLN A 193 -21.80 1.22 -10.00
CA GLN A 193 -22.52 0.27 -9.17
C GLN A 193 -21.75 -1.05 -8.99
N GLN A 194 -20.96 -1.45 -9.97
CA GLN A 194 -20.08 -2.62 -9.89
C GLN A 194 -18.70 -2.30 -9.32
N LEU A 195 -18.24 -1.04 -9.49
CA LEU A 195 -16.94 -0.60 -8.98
C LEU A 195 -16.85 -0.64 -7.45
N PHE A 196 -17.97 -0.44 -6.77
CA PHE A 196 -18.00 -0.38 -5.31
C PHE A 196 -18.73 -1.57 -4.69
N VAL A 197 -18.24 -1.99 -3.53
CA VAL A 197 -18.94 -2.91 -2.61
C VAL A 197 -19.33 -2.17 -1.35
N ILE A 198 -20.55 -2.42 -0.84
CA ILE A 198 -21.06 -1.90 0.42
C ILE A 198 -21.13 -3.04 1.42
N ILE A 199 -20.32 -2.97 2.46
CA ILE A 199 -20.16 -4.01 3.48
C ILE A 199 -20.89 -3.57 4.75
N ASP A 200 -21.85 -4.38 5.22
CA ASP A 200 -22.51 -4.17 6.51
C ASP A 200 -21.54 -4.51 7.66
N MET A 201 -21.06 -3.50 8.36
CA MET A 201 -20.07 -3.65 9.44
C MET A 201 -20.64 -4.24 10.73
N GLN A 202 -21.97 -4.37 10.83
CA GLN A 202 -22.67 -5.04 11.93
C GLN A 202 -22.97 -6.52 11.63
N ASN A 203 -22.64 -6.99 10.41
CA ASN A 203 -22.95 -8.34 9.96
C ASN A 203 -21.87 -8.89 9.03
N VAL A 204 -20.59 -8.81 9.44
CA VAL A 204 -19.45 -9.23 8.61
C VAL A 204 -19.22 -10.75 8.72
N GLY A 205 -19.07 -11.41 7.58
CA GLY A 205 -18.72 -12.83 7.44
C GLY A 205 -19.91 -13.74 7.14
N VAL A 206 -19.67 -14.71 6.25
CA VAL A 206 -20.72 -15.58 5.69
C VAL A 206 -21.17 -16.67 6.67
N LYS A 207 -20.23 -17.34 7.33
CA LYS A 207 -20.54 -18.51 8.21
C LYS A 207 -20.88 -18.13 9.64
N LYS A 208 -20.35 -17.04 10.13
CA LYS A 208 -20.51 -16.54 11.49
C LYS A 208 -20.48 -15.03 11.47
N PRO A 209 -21.62 -14.41 11.21
CA PRO A 209 -21.70 -12.95 11.16
C PRO A 209 -21.24 -12.31 12.47
N MET A 210 -20.45 -11.25 12.38
CA MET A 210 -19.89 -10.52 13.51
C MET A 210 -20.24 -9.05 13.39
N ASP A 211 -20.71 -8.47 14.48
CA ASP A 211 -20.79 -7.01 14.62
C ASP A 211 -19.42 -6.46 15.02
N LEU A 212 -18.73 -5.83 14.07
CA LEU A 212 -17.42 -5.24 14.32
C LEU A 212 -17.50 -3.89 15.04
N ILE A 213 -18.69 -3.29 15.12
CA ILE A 213 -18.89 -1.95 15.68
C ILE A 213 -19.22 -2.01 17.17
N ALA A 214 -19.96 -3.02 17.62
CA ALA A 214 -20.52 -3.08 18.97
C ALA A 214 -19.47 -2.88 20.07
N ASP A 215 -18.39 -3.65 20.04
CA ASP A 215 -17.33 -3.57 21.05
C ASP A 215 -16.55 -2.24 20.99
N GLU A 216 -16.31 -1.71 19.80
CA GLU A 216 -15.61 -0.44 19.63
C GLU A 216 -16.50 0.72 20.08
N TYR A 217 -17.81 0.68 19.80
CA TYR A 217 -18.77 1.69 20.23
C TYR A 217 -18.79 1.88 21.75
N LEU A 218 -18.74 0.78 22.52
CA LEU A 218 -18.70 0.84 23.99
C LEU A 218 -17.42 1.49 24.53
N LYS A 219 -16.33 1.45 23.79
CA LYS A 219 -15.04 2.05 24.18
C LYS A 219 -14.97 3.55 23.87
N VAL A 220 -15.76 4.04 22.92
CA VAL A 220 -15.68 5.44 22.43
C VAL A 220 -15.76 6.47 23.57
N PRO A 221 -16.78 6.47 24.46
CA PRO A 221 -16.89 7.51 25.48
C PRO A 221 -15.70 7.52 26.44
N ILE A 222 -15.15 6.35 26.77
CA ILE A 222 -13.98 6.19 27.65
C ILE A 222 -12.74 6.76 26.96
N ASN A 223 -12.52 6.38 25.71
CA ASN A 223 -11.38 6.82 24.91
C ASN A 223 -11.43 8.33 24.64
N VAL A 224 -12.60 8.87 24.34
CA VAL A 224 -12.81 10.31 24.15
C VAL A 224 -12.42 11.08 25.42
N ALA A 225 -12.93 10.65 26.59
CA ALA A 225 -12.60 11.32 27.86
C ALA A 225 -11.09 11.28 28.17
N LYS A 226 -10.44 10.14 27.93
CA LYS A 226 -8.99 9.98 28.11
C LYS A 226 -8.20 10.85 27.12
N ALA A 227 -8.56 10.82 25.84
CA ALA A 227 -7.89 11.61 24.80
C ALA A 227 -8.01 13.12 25.07
N GLN A 228 -9.22 13.60 25.42
CA GLN A 228 -9.44 15.01 25.74
C GLN A 228 -8.64 15.43 26.97
N LYS A 229 -8.62 14.61 28.03
CA LYS A 229 -7.79 14.88 29.22
C LYS A 229 -6.31 14.94 28.86
N MET A 230 -5.79 13.97 28.10
CA MET A 230 -4.40 13.94 27.64
C MET A 230 -4.03 15.18 26.84
N LEU A 231 -4.92 15.64 25.96
CA LEU A 231 -4.70 16.84 25.13
C LEU A 231 -4.83 18.17 25.90
N THR A 232 -5.10 18.17 27.20
CA THR A 232 -4.99 19.38 28.05
C THR A 232 -3.61 19.54 28.66
N ASP A 233 -2.78 18.50 28.60
CA ASP A 233 -1.43 18.49 29.19
C ASP A 233 -0.36 18.36 28.09
N SER A 234 0.28 19.50 27.79
CA SER A 234 1.37 19.55 26.80
C SER A 234 2.74 19.18 27.38
N GLN A 235 2.83 18.99 28.69
CA GLN A 235 4.11 18.77 29.39
C GLN A 235 4.36 17.29 29.69
N THR A 236 3.32 16.50 29.85
CA THR A 236 3.42 15.08 30.18
C THR A 236 3.27 14.22 28.95
N GLU A 237 4.40 13.76 28.40
CA GLU A 237 4.41 12.80 27.28
C GLU A 237 3.88 11.45 27.77
N PRO A 238 2.91 10.84 27.05
CA PRO A 238 2.41 9.51 27.36
C PRO A 238 3.52 8.44 27.31
N THR A 239 3.40 7.43 28.17
CA THR A 239 4.45 6.44 28.42
C THR A 239 4.32 5.15 27.60
N GLU A 240 3.47 5.16 26.55
CA GLU A 240 3.34 4.01 25.66
C GLU A 240 4.70 3.62 25.08
N ASP A 241 5.02 2.34 25.23
CA ASP A 241 6.25 1.73 24.76
C ASP A 241 6.07 1.14 23.35
N LEU A 242 7.17 0.68 22.75
CA LEU A 242 7.13 0.03 21.45
C LEU A 242 6.31 -1.27 21.52
N ASP A 243 5.32 -1.38 20.64
CA ASP A 243 4.44 -2.54 20.56
C ASP A 243 3.84 -2.66 19.14
N ARG A 244 2.94 -3.62 18.94
CA ARG A 244 2.22 -3.87 17.68
C ARG A 244 1.57 -2.62 17.08
N HIS A 245 1.11 -1.69 17.89
CA HIS A 245 0.52 -0.44 17.44
C HIS A 245 1.51 0.48 16.68
N CYS A 246 2.81 0.21 16.77
CA CYS A 246 3.82 0.93 15.99
C CYS A 246 3.82 0.54 14.50
N GLU A 247 3.30 -0.66 14.17
CA GLU A 247 3.22 -1.13 12.78
C GLU A 247 1.77 -1.33 12.30
N LYS A 248 0.83 -1.57 13.22
CA LYS A 248 -0.56 -1.92 12.88
C LYS A 248 -1.55 -1.04 13.60
N PRO A 249 -2.66 -0.65 12.92
CA PRO A 249 -3.05 -1.02 11.55
C PRO A 249 -2.22 -0.34 10.45
N TYR A 250 -1.49 0.72 10.80
CA TYR A 250 -0.61 1.46 9.88
C TYR A 250 0.74 1.72 10.54
N PRO A 251 1.85 1.74 9.76
CA PRO A 251 3.17 2.12 10.27
C PRO A 251 3.13 3.50 10.91
N CYS A 252 3.72 3.62 12.09
CA CYS A 252 3.75 4.87 12.86
C CYS A 252 4.86 5.78 12.35
N LEU A 253 4.51 7.01 11.94
CA LEU A 253 5.47 7.99 11.46
C LEU A 253 6.35 8.61 12.57
N PHE A 254 6.15 8.20 13.85
CA PHE A 254 7.00 8.56 14.98
C PHE A 254 7.90 7.41 15.44
N TRP A 255 8.09 6.38 14.58
CA TRP A 255 8.93 5.24 14.91
C TRP A 255 10.32 5.68 15.36
N ASP A 256 11.02 6.50 14.57
CA ASP A 256 12.38 6.96 14.85
C ASP A 256 12.48 7.72 16.18
N TYR A 257 11.48 8.55 16.47
CA TYR A 257 11.39 9.25 17.75
C TYR A 257 11.25 8.27 18.93
N CYS A 258 10.38 7.30 18.83
CA CYS A 258 10.10 6.36 19.92
C CYS A 258 11.22 5.32 20.09
N SER A 259 11.88 4.89 19.01
CA SER A 259 12.94 3.88 19.01
C SER A 259 14.36 4.44 19.20
N ARG A 260 14.52 5.76 19.30
CA ARG A 260 15.84 6.43 19.40
C ARG A 260 16.74 5.97 20.56
N HIS A 261 16.17 5.29 21.55
CA HIS A 261 16.89 4.72 22.68
C HIS A 261 17.50 3.34 22.38
N LEU A 262 17.11 2.73 21.28
CA LEU A 262 17.63 1.42 20.88
C LEU A 262 19.04 1.52 20.29
N PRO A 263 19.85 0.47 20.43
CA PRO A 263 21.12 0.38 19.70
C PRO A 263 20.88 0.26 18.20
N SER A 264 21.89 0.58 17.39
CA SER A 264 21.88 0.34 15.95
C SER A 264 23.04 -0.60 15.59
N PRO A 265 22.79 -1.80 15.06
CA PRO A 265 21.47 -2.41 14.82
C PRO A 265 20.79 -2.92 16.10
N SER A 266 19.47 -2.98 16.05
CA SER A 266 18.61 -3.44 17.14
C SER A 266 17.92 -4.77 16.82
N VAL A 267 17.20 -5.33 17.79
CA VAL A 267 16.34 -6.53 17.58
C VAL A 267 15.30 -6.33 16.47
N PHE A 268 14.87 -5.09 16.24
CA PHE A 268 13.89 -4.77 15.19
C PHE A 268 14.48 -4.82 13.79
N ASP A 269 15.81 -4.75 13.64
CA ASP A 269 16.52 -4.84 12.36
C ASP A 269 16.79 -6.29 11.94
N VAL A 270 16.51 -7.28 12.81
CA VAL A 270 16.70 -8.70 12.49
C VAL A 270 15.72 -9.09 11.39
N TYR A 271 16.23 -9.84 10.39
CA TYR A 271 15.44 -10.37 9.29
C TYR A 271 14.21 -11.14 9.77
N GLY A 272 13.03 -10.67 9.35
CA GLY A 272 11.75 -11.15 9.86
C GLY A 272 11.21 -12.41 9.19
N GLY A 273 11.71 -12.77 7.98
CA GLY A 273 11.19 -13.87 7.17
C GLY A 273 12.15 -15.04 7.04
N SER A 274 11.61 -16.23 6.78
CA SER A 274 12.31 -17.32 6.10
C SER A 274 11.46 -17.71 4.90
N PHE A 275 12.03 -17.73 3.73
CA PHE A 275 11.35 -18.14 2.51
C PHE A 275 11.30 -19.66 2.35
N THR A 276 12.12 -20.39 3.10
CA THR A 276 12.27 -21.84 2.99
C THR A 276 11.58 -22.63 4.08
N SER A 277 11.32 -22.03 5.25
CA SER A 277 10.78 -22.76 6.38
C SER A 277 9.26 -22.61 6.47
N LYS A 278 8.60 -23.73 6.41
CA LYS A 278 7.24 -23.91 6.89
C LYS A 278 7.31 -24.00 8.42
N GLY A 279 7.26 -22.87 9.15
CA GLY A 279 7.14 -22.95 10.59
C GLY A 279 7.93 -21.92 11.40
N ASP A 280 8.44 -22.30 12.54
CA ASP A 280 8.87 -21.47 13.68
C ASP A 280 10.11 -20.59 13.50
N ASP A 281 10.80 -20.66 12.35
CA ASP A 281 12.03 -19.89 12.11
C ASP A 281 11.79 -18.42 11.71
N ARG A 282 10.54 -17.99 11.71
CA ARG A 282 10.19 -16.61 11.33
C ARG A 282 10.35 -15.65 12.51
N PHE A 283 11.15 -14.60 12.31
CA PHE A 283 11.41 -13.57 13.33
C PHE A 283 10.49 -12.34 13.12
N TYR A 284 9.18 -12.58 13.02
CA TYR A 284 8.19 -11.53 12.85
C TYR A 284 8.13 -10.57 14.04
N LEU A 285 7.37 -9.49 13.87
CA LEU A 285 7.18 -8.45 14.86
C LEU A 285 6.90 -8.98 16.28
N ASP A 286 6.05 -9.99 16.42
CA ASP A 286 5.71 -10.54 17.74
C ASP A 286 6.93 -11.15 18.46
N LYS A 287 7.79 -11.84 17.70
CA LYS A 287 9.02 -12.42 18.23
C LYS A 287 10.05 -11.32 18.57
N LYS A 288 10.15 -10.28 17.73
CA LYS A 288 10.96 -9.09 18.01
C LYS A 288 10.50 -8.40 19.30
N LEU A 289 9.19 -8.20 19.45
CA LEU A 289 8.60 -7.63 20.66
C LEU A 289 8.79 -8.50 21.90
N GLU A 290 8.75 -9.85 21.77
CA GLU A 290 9.06 -10.76 22.86
C GLU A 290 10.50 -10.56 23.36
N HIS A 291 11.47 -10.52 22.44
CA HIS A 291 12.86 -10.25 22.79
C HIS A 291 13.05 -8.87 23.40
N TYR A 292 12.45 -7.85 22.79
CA TYR A 292 12.48 -6.47 23.30
C TYR A 292 11.97 -6.38 24.74
N ARG A 293 10.80 -6.95 25.05
CA ARG A 293 10.22 -6.97 26.40
C ARG A 293 11.06 -7.76 27.41
N ALA A 294 11.85 -8.71 26.93
CA ALA A 294 12.80 -9.45 27.76
C ALA A 294 14.14 -8.71 27.93
N GLY A 295 14.26 -7.46 27.47
CA GLY A 295 15.47 -6.65 27.56
C GLY A 295 16.56 -7.02 26.57
N ARG A 296 16.28 -7.88 25.58
CA ARG A 296 17.21 -8.23 24.50
C ARG A 296 16.98 -7.25 23.34
N VAL A 297 17.82 -6.24 23.27
CA VAL A 297 17.61 -5.09 22.37
C VAL A 297 18.65 -5.00 21.26
N SER A 298 19.84 -5.56 21.45
CA SER A 298 20.94 -5.57 20.47
C SER A 298 21.09 -6.93 19.79
N TYR A 299 21.88 -6.99 18.71
CA TYR A 299 22.28 -8.27 18.12
C TYR A 299 23.06 -9.14 19.11
N ASP A 300 23.91 -8.55 19.92
CA ASP A 300 24.75 -9.29 20.87
C ASP A 300 23.89 -10.01 21.95
N ASP A 301 22.71 -9.47 22.28
CA ASP A 301 21.76 -10.12 23.20
C ASP A 301 21.04 -11.34 22.56
N LEU A 302 21.17 -11.53 21.25
CA LEU A 302 20.48 -12.57 20.50
C LEU A 302 21.37 -13.76 20.10
N VAL A 303 22.69 -13.69 20.30
CA VAL A 303 23.66 -14.70 19.85
C VAL A 303 23.31 -16.09 20.39
N ASP A 304 22.87 -16.20 21.66
CA ASP A 304 22.52 -17.47 22.30
C ASP A 304 21.04 -17.86 22.12
N GLN A 305 20.28 -17.11 21.32
CA GLN A 305 18.86 -17.38 21.12
C GLN A 305 18.65 -18.38 19.95
N PRO A 306 17.53 -19.12 19.93
CA PRO A 306 17.17 -19.96 18.80
C PRO A 306 16.83 -19.07 17.59
N LEU A 307 17.73 -19.04 16.61
CA LEU A 307 17.64 -18.25 15.39
C LEU A 307 17.69 -19.18 14.16
N GLY A 308 16.98 -18.83 13.12
CA GLY A 308 17.16 -19.42 11.80
C GLY A 308 18.55 -19.09 11.21
N ILE A 309 18.95 -19.77 10.15
CA ILE A 309 20.30 -19.65 9.56
C ILE A 309 20.61 -18.18 9.21
N ILE A 310 19.71 -17.50 8.53
CA ILE A 310 19.89 -16.10 8.07
C ILE A 310 19.99 -15.14 9.25
N GLN A 311 19.08 -15.27 10.22
CA GLN A 311 19.10 -14.43 11.43
C GLN A 311 20.41 -14.63 12.21
N ARG A 312 20.90 -15.88 12.30
CA ARG A 312 22.17 -16.20 12.96
C ARG A 312 23.33 -15.52 12.26
N MET A 313 23.45 -15.66 10.94
CA MET A 313 24.48 -14.98 10.15
C MET A 313 24.46 -13.46 10.35
N GLN A 314 23.24 -12.88 10.39
CA GLN A 314 23.03 -11.45 10.59
C GLN A 314 23.49 -11.02 11.98
N VAL A 315 23.02 -11.70 13.02
CA VAL A 315 23.30 -11.37 14.43
C VAL A 315 24.79 -11.57 14.75
N GLU A 316 25.40 -12.65 14.26
CA GLU A 316 26.82 -12.95 14.44
C GLU A 316 27.74 -12.18 13.46
N ARG A 317 27.16 -11.37 12.57
CA ARG A 317 27.88 -10.58 11.53
C ARG A 317 28.81 -11.45 10.69
N GLN A 318 28.37 -12.66 10.36
CA GLN A 318 29.18 -13.64 9.63
C GLN A 318 28.96 -13.55 8.12
N THR A 319 30.03 -13.65 7.35
CA THR A 319 29.96 -13.91 5.91
C THR A 319 29.70 -15.40 5.69
N HIS A 320 28.76 -15.73 4.81
CA HIS A 320 28.52 -17.10 4.39
C HIS A 320 28.44 -17.20 2.88
N ILE A 321 29.24 -18.12 2.29
CA ILE A 321 29.26 -18.35 0.86
C ILE A 321 29.37 -19.88 0.63
N ASP A 322 28.25 -20.46 0.17
CA ASP A 322 28.19 -21.86 -0.28
C ASP A 322 28.40 -21.91 -1.79
N ALA A 323 29.68 -22.02 -2.18
CA ALA A 323 30.07 -22.10 -3.59
C ALA A 323 29.47 -23.31 -4.31
N GLY A 324 29.14 -24.40 -3.60
CA GLY A 324 28.55 -25.61 -4.18
C GLY A 324 27.08 -25.34 -4.58
N ALA A 325 26.30 -24.77 -3.66
CA ALA A 325 24.92 -24.41 -3.90
C ALA A 325 24.79 -23.32 -4.98
N ILE A 326 25.67 -22.31 -4.94
CA ILE A 326 25.70 -21.23 -5.95
C ILE A 326 25.99 -21.81 -7.35
N ARG A 327 27.01 -22.69 -7.50
CA ARG A 327 27.27 -23.35 -8.78
C ARG A 327 26.09 -24.22 -9.25
N SER A 328 25.42 -24.91 -8.33
CA SER A 328 24.24 -25.70 -8.65
C SER A 328 23.10 -24.81 -9.22
N PHE A 329 22.90 -23.67 -8.63
CA PHE A 329 21.95 -22.67 -9.15
C PHE A 329 22.37 -22.16 -10.55
N LEU A 330 23.63 -21.73 -10.71
CA LEU A 330 24.15 -21.21 -11.98
C LEU A 330 24.05 -22.23 -13.12
N ASN A 331 24.22 -23.54 -12.82
CA ASN A 331 24.05 -24.61 -13.79
C ASN A 331 22.62 -24.83 -14.28
N THR A 332 21.61 -24.20 -13.67
CA THR A 332 20.23 -24.20 -14.16
C THR A 332 20.02 -23.19 -15.30
N LEU A 333 20.90 -22.20 -15.40
CA LEU A 333 20.81 -21.14 -16.40
C LEU A 333 21.23 -21.65 -17.79
N ARG A 334 20.50 -21.22 -18.82
CA ARG A 334 20.73 -21.63 -20.22
C ARG A 334 20.94 -20.41 -21.09
N TYR A 335 22.11 -20.29 -21.71
CA TYR A 335 22.44 -19.16 -22.59
C TYR A 335 21.71 -19.23 -23.93
N PRO A 336 21.37 -18.06 -24.53
CA PRO A 336 21.56 -16.70 -24.00
C PRO A 336 20.71 -16.43 -22.75
N LEU A 337 21.23 -15.58 -21.83
CA LEU A 337 20.50 -15.13 -20.66
C LEU A 337 19.88 -13.75 -20.95
N TYR A 338 18.57 -13.62 -20.67
CA TYR A 338 17.80 -12.39 -20.86
C TYR A 338 17.46 -11.82 -19.47
N PHE A 339 18.16 -10.77 -19.04
CA PHE A 339 17.91 -10.11 -17.76
C PHE A 339 16.78 -9.09 -17.94
N LEU A 340 15.65 -9.34 -17.32
CA LEU A 340 14.41 -8.57 -17.50
C LEU A 340 13.94 -7.94 -16.20
N ASP A 341 13.51 -6.68 -16.27
CA ASP A 341 12.83 -5.98 -15.19
C ASP A 341 11.71 -5.10 -15.73
N PHE A 342 10.57 -5.01 -15.00
CA PHE A 342 9.41 -4.21 -15.35
C PHE A 342 9.21 -3.05 -14.38
N GLU A 343 8.82 -1.88 -14.93
CA GLU A 343 8.21 -0.82 -14.15
C GLU A 343 6.70 -0.77 -14.38
N THR A 344 5.95 -0.52 -13.30
CA THR A 344 4.49 -0.53 -13.32
C THR A 344 3.91 0.73 -12.70
N MET A 345 2.71 1.08 -13.14
CA MET A 345 1.81 2.03 -12.48
C MET A 345 0.58 1.31 -11.96
N GLN A 346 -0.11 1.90 -10.99
CA GLN A 346 -1.39 1.38 -10.49
C GLN A 346 -2.36 2.51 -10.15
N PHE A 347 -3.64 2.24 -10.33
CA PHE A 347 -4.71 3.19 -10.05
C PHE A 347 -5.73 2.56 -9.11
N ALA A 348 -6.21 3.31 -8.12
CA ALA A 348 -7.32 2.87 -7.28
C ALA A 348 -8.58 2.61 -8.13
N VAL A 349 -8.87 3.54 -9.05
CA VAL A 349 -9.94 3.41 -10.04
C VAL A 349 -9.31 3.01 -11.36
N PRO A 350 -9.69 1.88 -11.97
CA PRO A 350 -9.11 1.42 -13.24
C PRO A 350 -9.19 2.48 -14.35
N GLU A 351 -8.07 2.77 -14.99
CA GLU A 351 -8.00 3.76 -16.08
C GLU A 351 -8.12 3.09 -17.47
N TYR A 352 -7.81 1.79 -17.59
CA TYR A 352 -7.81 1.05 -18.86
C TYR A 352 -8.81 -0.10 -18.84
N ASP A 353 -9.29 -0.50 -20.02
CA ASP A 353 -10.10 -1.71 -20.16
C ASP A 353 -9.33 -2.95 -19.70
N ASP A 354 -10.05 -3.99 -19.30
CA ASP A 354 -9.47 -5.23 -18.77
C ASP A 354 -8.49 -4.98 -17.61
N SER A 355 -8.75 -3.95 -16.79
CA SER A 355 -7.99 -3.69 -15.58
C SER A 355 -8.88 -3.60 -14.34
N LYS A 356 -8.28 -3.88 -13.18
CA LYS A 356 -8.93 -3.94 -11.86
C LYS A 356 -8.43 -2.81 -10.95
N PRO A 357 -9.17 -2.47 -9.88
CA PRO A 357 -8.65 -1.60 -8.83
C PRO A 357 -7.30 -2.08 -8.32
N TYR A 358 -6.32 -1.15 -8.28
CA TYR A 358 -4.94 -1.41 -7.86
C TYR A 358 -4.17 -2.47 -8.67
N GLN A 359 -4.63 -2.85 -9.85
CA GLN A 359 -3.84 -3.69 -10.72
C GLN A 359 -2.58 -2.94 -11.19
N GLN A 360 -1.45 -3.62 -11.13
CA GLN A 360 -0.20 -3.08 -11.63
C GLN A 360 -0.13 -3.21 -13.15
N ILE A 361 0.01 -2.11 -13.83
CA ILE A 361 0.05 -2.00 -15.30
C ILE A 361 1.49 -1.72 -15.73
N ALA A 362 2.11 -2.67 -16.42
CA ALA A 362 3.46 -2.49 -16.94
C ALA A 362 3.49 -1.42 -18.03
N PHE A 363 4.35 -0.42 -17.85
CA PHE A 363 4.54 0.68 -18.82
C PHE A 363 5.97 0.77 -19.36
N GLN A 364 6.90 0.10 -18.71
CA GLN A 364 8.32 0.08 -19.08
C GLN A 364 8.92 -1.28 -18.79
N TYR A 365 9.92 -1.69 -19.58
CA TYR A 365 10.86 -2.72 -19.20
C TYR A 365 12.28 -2.38 -19.66
N SER A 366 13.25 -3.02 -19.05
CA SER A 366 14.65 -3.03 -19.44
C SER A 366 15.14 -4.46 -19.64
N LEU A 367 16.07 -4.64 -20.58
CA LEU A 367 16.57 -5.95 -21.00
C LEU A 367 18.07 -5.90 -21.28
N HIS A 368 18.85 -6.74 -20.60
CA HIS A 368 20.25 -7.03 -20.96
C HIS A 368 20.38 -8.47 -21.44
N VAL A 369 21.24 -8.71 -22.43
CA VAL A 369 21.45 -10.06 -22.99
C VAL A 369 22.90 -10.46 -22.82
N VAL A 370 23.12 -11.63 -22.25
CA VAL A 370 24.45 -12.28 -22.14
C VAL A 370 24.44 -13.54 -23.00
N GLU A 371 25.13 -13.50 -24.12
CA GLU A 371 25.08 -14.54 -25.16
C GLU A 371 25.74 -15.87 -24.72
N ALA A 372 26.83 -15.80 -23.96
CA ALA A 372 27.56 -16.95 -23.50
C ALA A 372 28.37 -16.62 -22.24
N PRO A 373 28.84 -17.62 -21.47
CA PRO A 373 29.79 -17.40 -20.36
C PRO A 373 30.99 -16.57 -20.80
N ASN A 374 31.40 -15.61 -19.98
CA ASN A 374 32.53 -14.71 -20.22
C ASN A 374 32.37 -13.78 -21.44
N THR A 375 31.17 -13.56 -21.96
CA THR A 375 30.94 -12.50 -22.94
C THR A 375 30.77 -11.18 -22.23
N ILE A 376 31.25 -10.11 -22.90
CA ILE A 376 31.04 -8.73 -22.42
C ILE A 376 29.59 -8.34 -22.75
N CYS A 377 28.84 -8.01 -21.71
CA CYS A 377 27.52 -7.41 -21.86
C CYS A 377 27.66 -5.89 -21.95
N ASP A 378 26.93 -5.26 -22.85
CA ASP A 378 26.87 -3.79 -22.94
C ASP A 378 26.13 -3.25 -21.70
N LYS A 379 26.68 -2.21 -21.08
CA LYS A 379 26.03 -1.50 -19.96
C LYS A 379 24.72 -0.84 -20.37
N LYS A 380 24.54 -0.50 -21.64
CA LYS A 380 23.31 0.01 -22.20
C LYS A 380 22.53 -1.13 -22.83
N GLY A 381 21.56 -1.63 -22.08
CA GLY A 381 20.62 -2.65 -22.55
C GLY A 381 19.60 -2.10 -23.55
N HIS A 382 18.77 -3.00 -24.08
CA HIS A 382 17.52 -2.64 -24.73
C HIS A 382 16.49 -2.23 -23.67
N GLY A 383 15.60 -1.29 -23.99
CA GLY A 383 14.52 -0.89 -23.11
C GLY A 383 13.34 -0.33 -23.89
N TYR A 384 12.15 -0.60 -23.40
CA TYR A 384 10.92 -0.01 -23.89
C TYR A 384 10.31 0.88 -22.82
N LEU A 385 9.96 2.10 -23.17
CA LEU A 385 9.18 3.02 -22.34
C LEU A 385 7.98 3.49 -23.16
N ALA A 386 6.78 3.19 -22.67
CA ALA A 386 5.53 3.53 -23.34
C ALA A 386 5.41 5.04 -23.61
N PRO A 387 4.65 5.46 -24.63
CA PRO A 387 4.24 6.85 -24.81
C PRO A 387 3.52 7.36 -23.56
N SER A 388 3.78 8.62 -23.18
CA SER A 388 3.12 9.26 -22.02
C SER A 388 1.93 10.09 -22.50
N ASP A 389 1.07 9.50 -23.34
CA ASP A 389 -0.09 10.13 -23.98
C ASP A 389 -1.44 9.68 -23.39
N GLY A 390 -1.40 8.92 -22.28
CA GLY A 390 -2.58 8.38 -21.62
C GLY A 390 -3.15 7.10 -22.26
N SER A 391 -2.56 6.61 -23.37
CA SER A 391 -2.97 5.33 -23.96
C SER A 391 -2.55 4.14 -23.11
N ASP A 392 -3.27 3.01 -23.26
CA ASP A 392 -2.91 1.75 -22.58
C ASP A 392 -1.52 1.26 -23.06
N PRO A 393 -0.54 1.16 -22.17
CA PRO A 393 0.84 0.81 -22.55
C PRO A 393 1.03 -0.68 -22.83
N ARG A 394 0.15 -1.55 -22.33
CA ARG A 394 0.38 -3.00 -22.22
C ARG A 394 0.56 -3.68 -23.57
N ARG A 395 -0.24 -3.33 -24.58
CA ARG A 395 -0.20 -4.00 -25.89
C ARG A 395 1.13 -3.83 -26.59
N LYS A 396 1.59 -2.59 -26.75
CA LYS A 396 2.85 -2.29 -27.45
C LYS A 396 4.07 -2.80 -26.68
N LEU A 397 4.02 -2.73 -25.34
CA LEU A 397 5.05 -3.29 -24.48
C LEU A 397 5.16 -4.81 -24.68
N ALA A 398 4.03 -5.53 -24.71
CA ALA A 398 4.01 -6.98 -24.90
C ALA A 398 4.51 -7.39 -26.31
N GLU A 399 4.15 -6.64 -27.35
CA GLU A 399 4.64 -6.86 -28.73
C GLU A 399 6.16 -6.67 -28.83
N ASP A 400 6.68 -5.58 -28.25
CA ASP A 400 8.11 -5.29 -28.23
C ASP A 400 8.87 -6.36 -27.44
N LEU A 401 8.40 -6.73 -26.25
CA LEU A 401 9.00 -7.79 -25.43
C LEU A 401 9.10 -9.12 -26.17
N CYS A 402 8.01 -9.54 -26.84
CA CYS A 402 7.99 -10.78 -27.64
C CYS A 402 8.91 -10.72 -28.88
N ALA A 403 9.18 -9.53 -29.41
CA ALA A 403 10.13 -9.36 -30.50
C ALA A 403 11.60 -9.54 -30.06
N TYR A 404 11.91 -9.23 -28.81
CA TYR A 404 13.28 -9.29 -28.29
C TYR A 404 13.61 -10.57 -27.50
N ILE A 405 12.65 -11.18 -26.80
CA ILE A 405 12.86 -12.42 -26.04
C ILE A 405 12.22 -13.58 -26.82
N PRO A 406 12.99 -14.50 -27.38
CA PRO A 406 12.45 -15.64 -28.15
C PRO A 406 11.75 -16.64 -27.22
N MET A 407 10.85 -17.43 -27.79
CA MET A 407 10.22 -18.54 -27.07
C MET A 407 11.27 -19.54 -26.56
N GLY A 408 11.09 -20.01 -25.32
CA GLY A 408 12.01 -20.95 -24.66
C GLY A 408 13.31 -20.32 -24.13
N ALA A 409 13.44 -18.99 -24.20
CA ALA A 409 14.56 -18.27 -23.62
C ALA A 409 14.68 -18.48 -22.10
N CYS A 410 15.89 -18.37 -21.57
CA CYS A 410 16.16 -18.30 -20.14
C CYS A 410 16.11 -16.83 -19.72
N THR A 411 15.02 -16.44 -19.08
CA THR A 411 14.81 -15.06 -18.62
C THR A 411 15.20 -14.96 -17.15
N VAL A 412 16.17 -14.11 -16.84
CA VAL A 412 16.67 -13.90 -15.48
C VAL A 412 16.02 -12.65 -14.90
N VAL A 413 15.43 -12.79 -13.72
CA VAL A 413 14.76 -11.69 -13.00
C VAL A 413 15.24 -11.66 -11.55
N TYR A 414 14.89 -10.62 -10.81
CA TYR A 414 15.19 -10.52 -9.39
C TYR A 414 13.88 -10.43 -8.58
N ASN A 415 13.45 -11.57 -7.97
CA ASN A 415 12.14 -11.79 -7.34
C ASN A 415 11.03 -12.08 -8.37
N ASP A 416 10.98 -13.32 -8.81
CA ASP A 416 10.20 -13.81 -9.98
C ASP A 416 8.68 -13.62 -9.94
N THR A 417 8.10 -13.46 -8.76
CA THR A 417 6.63 -13.39 -8.58
C THR A 417 6.03 -12.18 -9.28
N PHE A 418 6.76 -11.08 -9.31
CA PHE A 418 6.31 -9.83 -9.91
C PHE A 418 6.22 -9.93 -11.44
N GLU A 419 7.31 -10.32 -12.10
CA GLU A 419 7.40 -10.44 -13.55
C GLU A 419 6.49 -11.55 -14.07
N LYS A 420 6.45 -12.71 -13.39
CA LYS A 420 5.52 -13.80 -13.73
C LYS A 420 4.07 -13.36 -13.73
N SER A 421 3.69 -12.52 -12.76
CA SER A 421 2.32 -12.00 -12.68
C SER A 421 1.99 -11.06 -13.83
N ARG A 422 2.91 -10.13 -14.16
CA ARG A 422 2.71 -9.19 -15.28
C ARG A 422 2.61 -9.91 -16.62
N LEU A 423 3.50 -10.88 -16.86
CA LEU A 423 3.46 -11.69 -18.10
C LEU A 423 2.17 -12.49 -18.21
N LYS A 424 1.71 -13.09 -17.11
CA LYS A 424 0.44 -13.84 -17.07
C LYS A 424 -0.76 -12.93 -17.38
N GLU A 425 -0.84 -11.76 -16.73
CA GLU A 425 -1.93 -10.81 -16.95
C GLU A 425 -1.99 -10.32 -18.40
N MET A 426 -0.85 -10.01 -19.02
CA MET A 426 -0.79 -9.63 -20.43
C MET A 426 -1.17 -10.80 -21.34
N ALA A 427 -0.77 -12.03 -21.02
CA ALA A 427 -1.14 -13.22 -21.78
C ALA A 427 -2.66 -13.47 -21.76
N GLU A 428 -3.33 -13.20 -20.64
CA GLU A 428 -4.79 -13.32 -20.52
C GLU A 428 -5.54 -12.28 -21.36
N ILE A 429 -4.97 -11.08 -21.53
CA ILE A 429 -5.58 -9.98 -22.31
C ILE A 429 -5.32 -10.13 -23.82
N TYR A 430 -4.16 -10.68 -24.23
CA TYR A 430 -3.72 -10.74 -25.63
C TYR A 430 -3.58 -12.17 -26.15
N PRO A 431 -4.68 -12.79 -26.67
CA PRO A 431 -4.68 -14.20 -27.10
C PRO A 431 -3.65 -14.52 -28.19
N ASP A 432 -3.32 -13.58 -29.06
CA ASP A 432 -2.32 -13.73 -30.13
C ASP A 432 -0.88 -13.72 -29.62
N LEU A 433 -0.61 -13.19 -28.43
CA LEU A 433 0.70 -13.20 -27.76
C LEU A 433 0.75 -14.20 -26.60
N HIS A 434 -0.36 -14.86 -26.28
CA HIS A 434 -0.54 -15.71 -25.11
C HIS A 434 0.59 -16.73 -24.92
N ASP A 435 0.81 -17.58 -25.92
CA ASP A 435 1.79 -18.67 -25.80
C ASP A 435 3.21 -18.14 -25.68
N HIS A 436 3.52 -17.02 -26.34
CA HIS A 436 4.82 -16.40 -26.29
C HIS A 436 5.10 -15.79 -24.90
N LEU A 437 4.16 -15.02 -24.38
CA LEU A 437 4.29 -14.41 -23.04
C LEU A 437 4.38 -15.48 -21.93
N LEU A 438 3.59 -16.56 -22.03
CA LEU A 438 3.69 -17.68 -21.12
C LEU A 438 5.03 -18.44 -21.27
N SER A 439 5.56 -18.55 -22.49
CA SER A 439 6.89 -19.12 -22.70
C SER A 439 8.00 -18.31 -22.03
N ILE A 440 7.94 -16.97 -22.08
CA ILE A 440 8.87 -16.09 -21.35
C ILE A 440 8.71 -16.31 -19.85
N ARG A 441 7.47 -16.31 -19.31
CA ARG A 441 7.17 -16.55 -17.90
C ARG A 441 7.73 -17.88 -17.39
N ASP A 442 7.55 -18.94 -18.16
CA ASP A 442 7.96 -20.29 -17.77
C ASP A 442 9.48 -20.49 -17.88
N GLY A 443 10.17 -19.66 -18.67
CA GLY A 443 11.61 -19.58 -18.78
C GLY A 443 12.28 -18.73 -17.67
N ILE A 444 11.53 -18.16 -16.73
CA ILE A 444 12.07 -17.29 -15.67
C ILE A 444 12.90 -18.07 -14.66
N CYS A 445 14.11 -17.58 -14.42
CA CYS A 445 15.03 -17.98 -13.37
C CYS A 445 15.23 -16.82 -12.39
N ASP A 446 15.03 -17.06 -11.09
CA ASP A 446 15.07 -16.00 -10.05
C ASP A 446 16.48 -15.87 -9.46
N LEU A 447 17.16 -14.76 -9.78
CA LEU A 447 18.52 -14.46 -9.28
C LEU A 447 18.54 -14.13 -7.76
N LEU A 448 17.39 -13.90 -7.14
CA LEU A 448 17.28 -13.72 -5.70
C LEU A 448 17.57 -15.01 -4.92
N VAL A 449 17.35 -16.20 -5.54
CA VAL A 449 17.43 -17.51 -4.87
C VAL A 449 18.71 -17.73 -4.09
N PRO A 450 19.93 -17.51 -4.61
CA PRO A 450 21.17 -17.69 -3.85
C PRO A 450 21.24 -16.88 -2.56
N PHE A 451 20.65 -15.72 -2.53
CA PHE A 451 20.62 -14.84 -1.35
C PHE A 451 19.50 -15.24 -0.39
N ARG A 452 18.30 -15.45 -0.90
CA ARG A 452 17.11 -15.82 -0.14
C ARG A 452 17.27 -17.18 0.58
N GLU A 453 17.93 -18.14 -0.06
CA GLU A 453 18.22 -19.44 0.51
C GLU A 453 19.47 -19.43 1.45
N GLY A 454 20.11 -18.25 1.60
CA GLY A 454 21.26 -18.09 2.47
C GLY A 454 22.58 -18.65 1.91
N HIS A 455 22.64 -18.98 0.60
CA HIS A 455 23.87 -19.49 -0.02
C HIS A 455 24.94 -18.40 -0.19
N TYR A 456 24.50 -17.15 -0.28
CA TYR A 456 25.39 -15.99 -0.30
C TYR A 456 24.88 -14.93 0.67
N TYR A 457 25.64 -14.67 1.72
CA TYR A 457 25.32 -13.63 2.69
C TYR A 457 26.56 -12.83 3.10
N LEU A 458 26.44 -11.50 3.08
CA LEU A 458 27.41 -10.57 3.64
C LEU A 458 26.75 -9.74 4.74
N PRO A 459 27.44 -9.43 5.86
CA PRO A 459 26.91 -8.58 6.92
C PRO A 459 26.41 -7.21 6.44
N ALA A 460 27.04 -6.65 5.41
CA ALA A 460 26.65 -5.39 4.79
C ALA A 460 25.26 -5.43 4.14
N MET A 461 24.67 -6.61 3.89
CA MET A 461 23.29 -6.74 3.40
C MET A 461 22.24 -6.38 4.47
N GLY A 462 22.64 -6.31 5.75
CA GLY A 462 21.76 -5.90 6.85
C GLY A 462 20.53 -6.78 7.06
N GLY A 463 20.55 -8.05 6.60
CA GLY A 463 19.38 -8.94 6.62
C GLY A 463 18.36 -8.72 5.51
N SER A 464 18.62 -7.83 4.57
CA SER A 464 17.80 -7.63 3.38
C SER A 464 18.41 -8.32 2.16
N PHE A 465 17.54 -8.92 1.34
CA PHE A 465 17.95 -9.54 0.05
C PHE A 465 17.45 -8.75 -1.16
N SER A 466 16.89 -7.56 -0.92
CA SER A 466 16.60 -6.63 -2.02
C SER A 466 17.87 -6.34 -2.83
N ILE A 467 17.74 -6.22 -4.15
CA ILE A 467 18.88 -5.86 -5.00
C ILE A 467 19.56 -4.57 -4.53
N LYS A 468 18.80 -3.62 -3.97
CA LYS A 468 19.28 -2.36 -3.38
C LYS A 468 20.10 -2.53 -2.09
N SER A 469 20.03 -3.69 -1.45
CA SER A 469 20.87 -4.05 -0.30
C SER A 469 22.02 -4.98 -0.72
N VAL A 470 21.76 -5.88 -1.65
CA VAL A 470 22.76 -6.85 -2.16
C VAL A 470 23.82 -6.15 -3.01
N LEU A 471 23.42 -5.28 -3.93
CA LEU A 471 24.32 -4.63 -4.86
C LEU A 471 25.42 -3.80 -4.15
N PRO A 472 25.11 -2.86 -3.23
CA PRO A 472 26.14 -2.10 -2.51
C PRO A 472 26.97 -2.98 -1.57
N ALA A 473 26.43 -4.10 -1.05
CA ALA A 473 27.19 -5.04 -0.25
C ALA A 473 28.22 -5.81 -1.10
N LEU A 474 27.92 -6.11 -2.36
CA LEU A 474 28.82 -6.77 -3.31
C LEU A 474 29.83 -5.80 -3.94
N PHE A 475 29.45 -4.54 -4.14
CA PHE A 475 30.22 -3.52 -4.87
C PHE A 475 30.26 -2.18 -4.09
N PRO A 476 30.84 -2.15 -2.88
CA PRO A 476 30.72 -1.00 -1.96
C PRO A 476 31.42 0.28 -2.45
N SER A 477 32.23 0.20 -3.51
CA SER A 477 33.01 1.32 -4.03
C SER A 477 32.72 1.63 -5.51
N ASP A 478 31.67 1.06 -6.07
CA ASP A 478 31.32 1.29 -7.47
C ASP A 478 30.18 2.34 -7.56
N PRO A 479 30.51 3.61 -7.91
CA PRO A 479 29.53 4.68 -7.96
C PRO A 479 28.52 4.50 -9.10
N ASP A 480 28.82 3.69 -10.10
CA ASP A 480 27.93 3.42 -11.25
C ASP A 480 26.82 2.42 -10.90
N LEU A 481 26.92 1.77 -9.74
CA LEU A 481 25.94 0.83 -9.21
C LEU A 481 25.17 1.40 -7.99
N ASP A 482 25.30 2.69 -7.71
CA ASP A 482 24.59 3.36 -6.64
C ASP A 482 23.39 4.14 -7.22
N TYR A 483 22.19 3.69 -6.87
CA TYR A 483 20.93 4.32 -7.28
C TYR A 483 20.82 5.81 -6.88
N HIS A 484 21.51 6.23 -5.81
CA HIS A 484 21.53 7.64 -5.37
C HIS A 484 22.28 8.54 -6.34
N ASN A 485 23.16 7.99 -7.16
CA ASN A 485 23.93 8.72 -8.17
C ASN A 485 23.22 8.83 -9.52
N LEU A 486 22.04 8.21 -9.66
CA LEU A 486 21.24 8.36 -10.87
C LEU A 486 20.85 9.82 -11.07
N PRO A 487 20.97 10.35 -12.30
CA PRO A 487 20.49 11.69 -12.59
C PRO A 487 18.96 11.73 -12.60
N GLY A 488 18.40 12.88 -12.22
CA GLY A 488 16.96 13.11 -12.29
C GLY A 488 16.24 12.80 -10.97
N THR A 489 14.98 12.36 -11.07
CA THR A 489 14.06 12.28 -9.94
C THR A 489 13.58 10.86 -9.62
N VAL A 490 14.04 9.86 -10.36
CA VAL A 490 13.62 8.46 -10.17
C VAL A 490 14.80 7.63 -9.65
N HIS A 491 14.68 7.18 -8.39
CA HIS A 491 15.70 6.40 -7.69
C HIS A 491 15.10 5.11 -7.09
N ASN A 492 13.78 4.93 -7.23
CA ASN A 492 13.07 3.73 -6.77
C ASN A 492 11.77 3.52 -7.55
N GLY A 493 11.24 2.28 -7.52
CA GLY A 493 10.02 1.90 -8.23
C GLY A 493 8.76 2.68 -7.79
N GLY A 494 8.69 3.15 -6.52
CA GLY A 494 7.59 4.00 -6.04
C GLY A 494 7.57 5.37 -6.74
N GLU A 495 8.74 5.96 -6.98
CA GLU A 495 8.88 7.20 -7.75
C GLU A 495 8.57 6.95 -9.24
N ALA A 496 9.04 5.84 -9.81
CA ALA A 496 8.72 5.45 -11.19
C ALA A 496 7.20 5.30 -11.39
N MET A 497 6.53 4.57 -10.50
CA MET A 497 5.08 4.36 -10.49
C MET A 497 4.30 5.69 -10.45
N THR A 498 4.81 6.67 -9.73
CA THR A 498 4.15 7.97 -9.52
C THR A 498 4.36 8.91 -10.67
N ILE A 499 5.61 8.98 -11.18
CA ILE A 499 5.99 10.02 -12.13
C ILE A 499 5.43 9.74 -13.54
N PHE A 500 5.40 8.48 -13.98
CA PHE A 500 4.99 8.13 -15.34
C PHE A 500 3.57 8.63 -15.70
N PRO A 501 2.52 8.42 -14.87
CA PRO A 501 1.18 8.93 -15.17
C PRO A 501 1.09 10.47 -15.25
N LEU A 502 2.00 11.17 -14.58
CA LEU A 502 2.01 12.63 -14.53
C LEU A 502 2.69 13.27 -15.75
N ILE A 503 3.53 12.53 -16.48
CA ILE A 503 4.35 13.07 -17.58
C ILE A 503 3.50 13.77 -18.64
N GLN A 504 2.32 13.24 -18.98
CA GLN A 504 1.43 13.84 -19.97
C GLN A 504 0.99 15.28 -19.63
N SER A 505 1.03 15.66 -18.36
CA SER A 505 0.64 16.99 -17.88
C SER A 505 1.84 17.91 -17.61
N MET A 506 3.07 17.42 -17.79
CA MET A 506 4.29 18.18 -17.56
C MET A 506 4.63 19.10 -18.75
N PRO A 507 5.34 20.22 -18.51
CA PRO A 507 5.99 20.96 -19.58
C PRO A 507 6.97 20.06 -20.37
N PRO A 508 7.16 20.27 -21.68
CA PRO A 508 7.96 19.36 -22.53
C PRO A 508 9.36 19.04 -21.99
N ALA A 509 10.09 20.04 -21.50
CA ALA A 509 11.45 19.82 -20.97
C ALA A 509 11.46 18.98 -19.67
N GLU A 510 10.45 19.13 -18.82
CA GLU A 510 10.29 18.33 -17.61
C GLU A 510 9.85 16.89 -17.96
N ALA A 511 8.95 16.76 -18.94
CA ALA A 511 8.51 15.46 -19.46
C ALA A 511 9.69 14.66 -20.04
N ASP A 512 10.56 15.30 -20.85
CA ASP A 512 11.75 14.66 -21.41
C ASP A 512 12.74 14.23 -20.32
N ALA A 513 12.96 15.09 -19.31
CA ALA A 513 13.82 14.78 -18.17
C ALA A 513 13.27 13.61 -17.34
N ALA A 514 11.96 13.57 -17.08
CA ALA A 514 11.31 12.49 -16.37
C ALA A 514 11.41 11.15 -17.14
N ARG A 515 11.19 11.16 -18.44
CA ARG A 515 11.35 9.99 -19.31
C ARG A 515 12.79 9.46 -19.30
N GLN A 516 13.77 10.36 -19.38
CA GLN A 516 15.18 9.98 -19.32
C GLN A 516 15.52 9.35 -17.96
N SER A 517 15.04 9.92 -16.86
CA SER A 517 15.25 9.38 -15.52
C SER A 517 14.65 7.98 -15.35
N LEU A 518 13.45 7.71 -15.90
CA LEU A 518 12.84 6.39 -15.93
C LEU A 518 13.68 5.38 -16.71
N LEU A 519 14.20 5.76 -17.89
CA LEU A 519 15.03 4.90 -18.72
C LEU A 519 16.34 4.53 -18.00
N GLU A 520 16.98 5.47 -17.34
CA GLU A 520 18.24 5.25 -16.63
C GLU A 520 18.04 4.38 -15.38
N TYR A 521 16.95 4.62 -14.65
CA TYR A 521 16.60 3.83 -13.46
C TYR A 521 16.35 2.35 -13.83
N CYS A 522 15.43 2.06 -14.75
CA CYS A 522 15.11 0.70 -15.17
C CYS A 522 16.31 -0.03 -15.84
N ASN A 523 17.13 0.71 -16.61
CA ASN A 523 18.37 0.16 -17.16
C ASN A 523 19.36 -0.27 -16.07
N LEU A 524 19.45 0.51 -14.96
CA LEU A 524 20.31 0.13 -13.84
C LEU A 524 19.82 -1.13 -13.14
N ASP A 525 18.51 -1.36 -13.02
CA ASP A 525 17.98 -2.56 -12.37
C ASP A 525 18.44 -3.84 -13.09
N THR A 526 18.33 -3.90 -14.42
CA THR A 526 18.81 -5.06 -15.19
C THR A 526 20.34 -5.12 -15.29
N TRP A 527 21.04 -3.98 -15.36
CA TRP A 527 22.49 -3.95 -15.29
C TRP A 527 23.00 -4.46 -13.93
N ALA A 528 22.35 -4.08 -12.85
CA ALA A 528 22.65 -4.59 -11.51
C ALA A 528 22.52 -6.12 -11.43
N MET A 529 21.48 -6.70 -12.06
CA MET A 529 21.33 -8.16 -12.13
C MET A 529 22.48 -8.82 -12.90
N VAL A 530 22.94 -8.24 -14.02
CA VAL A 530 24.12 -8.73 -14.75
C VAL A 530 25.36 -8.71 -13.85
N LYS A 531 25.57 -7.64 -13.10
CA LYS A 531 26.73 -7.53 -12.18
C LYS A 531 26.65 -8.54 -11.01
N VAL A 532 25.45 -8.73 -10.46
CA VAL A 532 25.22 -9.74 -9.42
C VAL A 532 25.48 -11.15 -9.96
N TRP A 533 24.95 -11.49 -11.13
CA TRP A 533 25.21 -12.77 -11.81
C TRP A 533 26.72 -12.98 -12.07
N ASP A 534 27.40 -11.98 -12.63
CA ASP A 534 28.84 -12.03 -12.89
C ASP A 534 29.63 -12.28 -11.59
N LYS A 535 29.26 -11.61 -10.50
CA LYS A 535 29.85 -11.84 -9.18
C LYS A 535 29.66 -13.27 -8.70
N LEU A 536 28.48 -13.86 -8.87
CA LEU A 536 28.21 -15.24 -8.50
C LEU A 536 28.99 -16.25 -9.35
N MET A 537 29.27 -15.95 -10.62
CA MET A 537 30.07 -16.77 -11.51
C MET A 537 31.54 -16.91 -11.06
N HIS A 538 32.03 -15.98 -10.24
CA HIS A 538 33.39 -15.92 -9.74
C HIS A 538 33.55 -16.40 -8.27
N VAL A 539 32.57 -17.16 -7.76
CA VAL A 539 32.55 -17.74 -6.40
C VAL A 539 33.18 -19.16 -6.36
#